data_71db5c251cd9a72a61956ef05a4a0de8
#
_entry.id   71db5c251cd9a72a61956ef05a4a0de8
#
_cell.length_a   1.000
_cell.length_b   1.000
_cell.length_c   1.000
_cell.angle_alpha   90.00
_cell.angle_beta   90.00
_cell.angle_gamma   90.00
#
_symmetry.space_group_name_H-M   'P 1'
#
loop_
_entity.id
_entity.type
_entity.pdbx_description
1 polymer ?
#
loop_
_entity_poly.entity_id
_entity_poly.type
_entity_poly.pdbx_seq_one_letter_code
_entity_poly.pdbx_strand_id
1 'polypeptide(L)'
;MRTSVVAVAAALVLCVACTHPVRTRYPSDPAEPTGTVILAFTKPASDVIVAVNGVLVVNGEDTDRVQIDGIPTGSADLAIAAGPGEKQMQVWINADNPLTIPLGFPGQTGTDTLKGLLSSIAGILVYALLFR
;
A
#
# COMPACT_ATOMS: atom_id res chain seq x y z
N MET A 1 41.84 -16.79 -10.24
CA MET A 1 41.29 -15.51 -10.68
C MET A 1 39.88 -15.59 -11.30
N ARG A 2 39.48 -16.71 -11.85
CA ARG A 2 38.13 -16.86 -12.43
C ARG A 2 37.02 -17.03 -11.41
N THR A 3 37.30 -17.51 -10.23
CA THR A 3 36.33 -17.73 -9.14
C THR A 3 35.91 -16.45 -8.41
N SER A 4 36.75 -15.42 -8.41
CA SER A 4 36.45 -14.16 -7.70
C SER A 4 35.41 -13.30 -8.42
N VAL A 5 35.35 -13.37 -9.76
CA VAL A 5 34.40 -12.58 -10.57
C VAL A 5 32.98 -13.12 -10.44
N VAL A 6 32.84 -14.44 -10.35
CA VAL A 6 31.53 -15.10 -10.19
C VAL A 6 30.93 -14.83 -8.82
N ALA A 7 31.75 -14.77 -7.78
CA ALA A 7 31.29 -14.47 -6.41
C ALA A 7 30.77 -13.04 -6.27
N VAL A 8 31.41 -12.06 -6.95
CA VAL A 8 30.98 -10.66 -6.92
C VAL A 8 29.66 -10.48 -7.68
N ALA A 9 29.49 -11.15 -8.81
CA ALA A 9 28.24 -11.09 -9.57
C ALA A 9 27.04 -11.71 -8.79
N ALA A 10 27.29 -12.82 -8.08
CA ALA A 10 26.26 -13.45 -7.23
C ALA A 10 25.84 -12.58 -6.05
N ALA A 11 26.78 -11.85 -5.43
CA ALA A 11 26.50 -10.93 -4.32
C ALA A 11 25.67 -9.71 -4.77
N LEU A 12 25.90 -9.21 -5.99
CA LEU A 12 25.14 -8.11 -6.55
C LEU A 12 23.69 -8.48 -6.89
N VAL A 13 23.44 -9.71 -7.32
CA VAL A 13 22.08 -10.21 -7.60
C VAL A 13 21.28 -10.39 -6.33
N LEU A 14 21.89 -10.76 -5.23
CA LEU A 14 21.23 -10.92 -3.92
C LEU A 14 20.77 -9.60 -3.30
N CYS A 15 21.44 -8.47 -3.60
CA CYS A 15 21.06 -7.15 -3.08
C CYS A 15 19.83 -6.53 -3.76
N VAL A 16 19.46 -6.97 -4.96
CA VAL A 16 18.30 -6.43 -5.71
C VAL A 16 16.98 -7.06 -5.25
N ALA A 17 17.01 -8.19 -4.55
CA ALA A 17 15.84 -8.94 -4.12
C ALA A 17 15.34 -8.60 -2.70
N CYS A 18 15.96 -7.67 -1.99
CA CYS A 18 15.60 -7.31 -0.62
C CYS A 18 14.57 -6.18 -0.58
N THR A 19 13.32 -6.50 -0.91
CA THR A 19 12.20 -5.68 -0.49
C THR A 19 11.79 -6.09 0.93
N HIS A 20 11.69 -5.12 1.83
CA HIS A 20 11.30 -5.37 3.21
C HIS A 20 9.81 -5.13 3.39
N PRO A 21 9.07 -6.03 4.08
CA PRO A 21 7.71 -5.75 4.47
C PRO A 21 7.67 -4.57 5.45
N VAL A 22 6.76 -3.65 5.22
CA VAL A 22 6.54 -2.50 6.10
C VAL A 22 5.45 -2.84 7.09
N ARG A 23 5.72 -2.66 8.38
CA ARG A 23 4.73 -2.75 9.44
C ARG A 23 4.53 -1.39 10.07
N THR A 24 3.28 -1.00 10.20
CA THR A 24 2.91 0.27 10.81
C THR A 24 1.68 0.09 11.68
N ARG A 25 1.38 1.07 12.50
CA ARG A 25 0.23 1.07 13.39
C ARG A 25 -0.60 2.33 13.20
N TYR A 26 -1.89 2.15 13.09
CA TYR A 26 -2.84 3.25 13.11
C TYR A 26 -2.96 3.81 14.54
N PRO A 27 -2.96 5.14 14.72
CA PRO A 27 -3.13 5.76 16.04
C PRO A 27 -4.58 5.64 16.50
N SER A 28 -4.89 4.58 17.22
CA SER A 28 -6.20 4.31 17.78
C SER A 28 -6.17 4.32 19.31
N ASP A 29 -7.33 4.51 19.93
CA ASP A 29 -7.49 4.37 21.37
C ASP A 29 -7.23 2.90 21.78
N PRO A 30 -6.39 2.62 22.79
CA PRO A 30 -6.16 1.25 23.24
C PRO A 30 -7.42 0.54 23.76
N ALA A 31 -8.46 1.26 24.12
CA ALA A 31 -9.73 0.69 24.56
C ALA A 31 -10.65 0.26 23.40
N GLU A 32 -10.40 0.69 22.18
CA GLU A 32 -11.20 0.34 21.00
C GLU A 32 -10.83 -1.02 20.43
N PRO A 33 -11.83 -1.82 19.98
CA PRO A 33 -11.52 -3.01 19.22
C PRO A 33 -10.91 -2.62 17.87
N THR A 34 -9.80 -3.26 17.52
CA THR A 34 -9.05 -2.96 16.30
C THR A 34 -8.78 -4.21 15.50
N GLY A 35 -8.53 -4.03 14.22
CA GLY A 35 -8.14 -5.09 13.31
C GLY A 35 -6.88 -4.74 12.53
N THR A 36 -6.48 -5.65 11.66
CA THR A 36 -5.28 -5.55 10.85
C THR A 36 -5.62 -5.61 9.37
N VAL A 37 -5.00 -4.76 8.58
CA VAL A 37 -5.05 -4.80 7.12
C VAL A 37 -3.66 -5.11 6.57
N ILE A 38 -3.61 -6.03 5.63
CA ILE A 38 -2.39 -6.41 4.92
C ILE A 38 -2.57 -6.04 3.45
N LEU A 39 -1.73 -5.15 2.96
CA LEU A 39 -1.69 -4.78 1.56
C LEU A 39 -0.59 -5.59 0.89
N ALA A 40 -0.97 -6.48 -0.01
CA ALA A 40 -0.05 -7.33 -0.75
C ALA A 40 0.06 -6.85 -2.19
N PHE A 41 1.18 -6.25 -2.54
CA PHE A 41 1.44 -5.81 -3.90
C PHE A 41 1.86 -6.98 -4.78
N THR A 42 1.29 -7.09 -5.96
CA THR A 42 1.66 -8.15 -6.92
C THR A 42 3.07 -8.00 -7.44
N LYS A 43 3.60 -6.78 -7.43
CA LYS A 43 4.99 -6.44 -7.76
C LYS A 43 5.51 -5.46 -6.71
N PRO A 44 6.82 -5.46 -6.42
CA PRO A 44 7.40 -4.45 -5.53
C PRO A 44 7.03 -3.03 -5.98
N ALA A 45 6.54 -2.23 -5.05
CA ALA A 45 6.10 -0.87 -5.31
C ALA A 45 7.07 0.13 -4.70
N SER A 46 7.26 1.25 -5.40
CA SER A 46 8.12 2.35 -4.96
C SER A 46 7.28 3.53 -4.48
N ASP A 47 7.80 4.28 -3.53
CA ASP A 47 7.14 5.47 -2.96
C ASP A 47 5.72 5.20 -2.49
N VAL A 48 5.54 4.11 -1.75
CA VAL A 48 4.23 3.72 -1.24
C VAL A 48 3.79 4.69 -0.15
N ILE A 49 2.63 5.28 -0.35
CA ILE A 49 1.97 6.16 0.60
C ILE A 49 0.61 5.55 0.93
N VAL A 50 0.33 5.36 2.20
CA VAL A 50 -0.95 4.82 2.66
C VAL A 50 -1.55 5.72 3.71
N ALA A 51 -2.80 6.08 3.52
CA ALA A 51 -3.61 6.77 4.51
C ALA A 51 -4.86 5.94 4.85
N VAL A 52 -5.18 5.90 6.12
CA VAL A 52 -6.37 5.22 6.65
C VAL A 52 -7.25 6.27 7.32
N ASN A 53 -8.49 6.40 6.89
CA ASN A 53 -9.42 7.42 7.39
C ASN A 53 -8.82 8.84 7.40
N GLY A 54 -8.02 9.15 6.39
CA GLY A 54 -7.33 10.44 6.28
C GLY A 54 -6.05 10.56 7.11
N VAL A 55 -5.65 9.53 7.84
CA VAL A 55 -4.42 9.53 8.64
C VAL A 55 -3.31 8.82 7.87
N LEU A 56 -2.21 9.53 7.65
CA LEU A 56 -1.04 8.98 6.96
C LEU A 56 -0.32 7.96 7.85
N VAL A 57 -0.23 6.71 7.39
CA VAL A 57 0.42 5.62 8.12
C VAL A 57 1.68 5.11 7.46
N VAL A 58 1.82 5.27 6.15
CA VAL A 58 3.03 4.97 5.39
C VAL A 58 3.36 6.17 4.50
N ASN A 59 4.60 6.60 4.49
CA ASN A 59 5.02 7.78 3.76
C ASN A 59 6.30 7.53 2.97
N GLY A 60 6.17 7.08 1.72
CA GLY A 60 7.26 6.99 0.78
C GLY A 60 8.18 5.79 0.97
N GLU A 61 7.64 4.63 1.26
CA GLU A 61 8.39 3.38 1.43
C GLU A 61 8.39 2.53 0.15
N ASP A 62 9.50 1.87 -0.11
CA ASP A 62 9.61 0.88 -1.17
C ASP A 62 9.37 -0.51 -0.58
N THR A 63 8.27 -1.16 -0.99
CA THR A 63 7.86 -2.42 -0.38
C THR A 63 6.95 -3.22 -1.31
N ASP A 64 6.85 -4.51 -1.04
CA ASP A 64 5.89 -5.42 -1.67
C ASP A 64 4.72 -5.76 -0.73
N ARG A 65 4.81 -5.40 0.55
CA ARG A 65 3.79 -5.72 1.54
C ARG A 65 3.75 -4.67 2.64
N VAL A 66 2.56 -4.21 2.96
CA VAL A 66 2.31 -3.30 4.09
C VAL A 66 1.32 -3.94 5.04
N GLN A 67 1.67 -4.04 6.31
CA GLN A 67 0.77 -4.46 7.38
C GLN A 67 0.46 -3.26 8.27
N ILE A 68 -0.82 -2.99 8.46
CA ILE A 68 -1.32 -1.89 9.27
C ILE A 68 -2.13 -2.47 10.43
N ASP A 69 -1.63 -2.31 11.64
CA ASP A 69 -2.29 -2.77 12.86
C ASP A 69 -3.06 -1.63 13.53
N GLY A 70 -4.01 -1.98 14.36
CA GLY A 70 -4.71 -1.02 15.20
C GLY A 70 -5.76 -0.17 14.50
N ILE A 71 -6.29 -0.62 13.36
CA ILE A 71 -7.38 0.09 12.69
C ILE A 71 -8.69 -0.21 13.41
N PRO A 72 -9.48 0.81 13.80
CA PRO A 72 -10.78 0.57 14.43
C PRO A 72 -11.68 -0.32 13.58
N THR A 73 -12.39 -1.23 14.23
CA THR A 73 -13.34 -2.12 13.55
C THR A 73 -14.48 -1.35 12.91
N GLY A 74 -15.02 -1.88 11.83
CA GLY A 74 -16.05 -1.25 11.04
C GLY A 74 -15.56 -0.77 9.70
N SER A 75 -16.22 0.22 9.14
CA SER A 75 -15.87 0.79 7.85
C SER A 75 -14.60 1.65 7.94
N ALA A 76 -13.67 1.43 7.05
CA ALA A 76 -12.43 2.21 6.95
C ALA A 76 -12.16 2.62 5.51
N ASP A 77 -11.72 3.86 5.31
CA ASP A 77 -11.33 4.39 4.03
C ASP A 77 -9.82 4.27 3.84
N LEU A 78 -9.41 3.55 2.81
CA LEU A 78 -8.01 3.36 2.46
C LEU A 78 -7.67 4.18 1.22
N ALA A 79 -6.63 4.98 1.31
CA ALA A 79 -6.02 5.66 0.19
C ALA A 79 -4.59 5.18 0.02
N ILE A 80 -4.26 4.64 -1.14
CA ILE A 80 -2.98 4.01 -1.42
C ILE A 80 -2.40 4.62 -2.69
N ALA A 81 -1.19 5.14 -2.61
CA ALA A 81 -0.43 5.60 -3.75
C ALA A 81 0.87 4.82 -3.85
N ALA A 82 1.25 4.44 -5.05
CA ALA A 82 2.49 3.74 -5.33
C ALA A 82 3.05 4.19 -6.67
N GLY A 83 4.17 4.94 -6.65
CA GLY A 83 4.72 5.57 -7.84
C GLY A 83 3.66 6.48 -8.51
N PRO A 84 3.38 6.29 -9.81
CA PRO A 84 2.37 7.09 -10.51
C PRO A 84 0.92 6.63 -10.27
N GLY A 85 0.72 5.51 -9.58
CA GLY A 85 -0.60 4.92 -9.35
C GLY A 85 -1.21 5.35 -8.02
N GLU A 86 -2.53 5.51 -8.02
CA GLU A 86 -3.31 5.80 -6.82
C GLU A 86 -4.59 4.97 -6.82
N LYS A 87 -4.98 4.51 -5.63
CA LYS A 87 -6.19 3.72 -5.45
C LYS A 87 -6.86 4.09 -4.13
N GLN A 88 -8.18 4.26 -4.16
CA GLN A 88 -8.97 4.42 -2.95
C GLN A 88 -10.03 3.34 -2.87
N MET A 89 -10.27 2.88 -1.64
CA MET A 89 -11.29 1.88 -1.38
C MET A 89 -11.83 2.00 0.02
N GLN A 90 -13.07 1.57 0.21
CA GLN A 90 -13.67 1.40 1.51
C GLN A 90 -13.67 -0.10 1.85
N VAL A 91 -13.21 -0.43 3.05
CA VAL A 91 -13.12 -1.81 3.51
C VAL A 91 -13.77 -1.97 4.88
N TRP A 92 -14.16 -3.20 5.20
CA TRP A 92 -14.68 -3.56 6.50
C TRP A 92 -13.62 -4.24 7.34
N ILE A 93 -13.35 -3.71 8.52
CA ILE A 93 -12.32 -4.20 9.43
C ILE A 93 -12.94 -5.07 10.51
N ASN A 94 -12.44 -6.30 10.63
CA ASN A 94 -12.82 -7.24 11.68
C ASN A 94 -11.66 -7.43 12.66
N ALA A 95 -11.97 -7.50 13.96
CA ALA A 95 -10.96 -7.71 14.99
C ALA A 95 -10.34 -9.13 14.93
N ASP A 96 -11.13 -10.12 14.55
CA ASP A 96 -10.72 -11.53 14.61
C ASP A 96 -10.03 -12.03 13.34
N ASN A 97 -10.21 -11.34 12.22
CA ASN A 97 -9.70 -11.77 10.92
C ASN A 97 -8.91 -10.63 10.24
N PRO A 98 -7.59 -10.78 10.07
CA PRO A 98 -6.84 -9.84 9.25
C PRO A 98 -7.36 -9.80 7.81
N LEU A 99 -7.51 -8.61 7.27
CA LEU A 99 -7.95 -8.41 5.90
C LEU A 99 -6.73 -8.29 4.99
N THR A 100 -6.59 -9.22 4.04
CA THR A 100 -5.54 -9.16 3.02
C THR A 100 -6.12 -8.64 1.72
N ILE A 101 -5.54 -7.57 1.20
CA ILE A 101 -5.97 -6.94 -0.04
C ILE A 101 -4.85 -7.08 -1.07
N PRO A 102 -5.05 -7.87 -2.14
CA PRO A 102 -4.10 -7.92 -3.23
C PRO A 102 -4.19 -6.64 -4.05
N LEU A 103 -3.08 -5.99 -4.29
CA LEU A 103 -2.99 -4.74 -5.04
C LEU A 103 -2.14 -4.90 -6.28
N GLY A 104 -2.71 -4.58 -7.42
CA GLY A 104 -2.01 -4.41 -8.67
C GLY A 104 -2.16 -2.97 -9.12
N PHE A 105 -1.04 -2.31 -9.37
CA PHE A 105 -1.04 -0.99 -9.98
C PHE A 105 -0.67 -1.15 -11.45
N PRO A 106 -1.63 -1.00 -12.37
CA PRO A 106 -1.37 -1.17 -13.80
C PRO A 106 -0.52 -0.06 -14.40
N GLY A 107 -0.10 0.92 -13.59
CA GLY A 107 0.58 2.13 -14.03
C GLY A 107 1.97 1.98 -14.60
N GLN A 108 2.45 0.77 -14.72
CA GLN A 108 3.79 0.56 -15.27
C GLN A 108 3.78 0.22 -16.76
N THR A 109 2.62 0.06 -17.36
CA THR A 109 2.51 -0.34 -18.77
C THR A 109 1.32 0.32 -19.48
N GLY A 110 1.39 1.62 -19.75
CA GLY A 110 0.60 2.16 -20.83
C GLY A 110 -0.58 3.07 -20.49
N THR A 111 -1.23 3.52 -21.54
CA THR A 111 -2.24 4.58 -21.58
C THR A 111 -3.58 4.27 -20.90
N ASP A 112 -3.89 3.01 -20.64
CA ASP A 112 -5.15 2.63 -19.98
C ASP A 112 -5.21 3.03 -18.50
N THR A 113 -4.08 3.23 -17.90
CA THR A 113 -3.95 3.66 -16.51
C THR A 113 -4.38 5.09 -16.29
N LEU A 114 -4.12 5.97 -17.25
CA LEU A 114 -4.51 7.37 -17.16
C LEU A 114 -6.02 7.56 -17.13
N LYS A 115 -6.78 6.73 -17.84
CA LYS A 115 -8.24 6.77 -17.83
C LYS A 115 -8.82 6.32 -16.50
N GLY A 116 -8.24 5.27 -15.90
CA GLY A 116 -8.63 4.79 -14.57
C GLY A 116 -8.31 5.81 -13.47
N LEU A 117 -7.15 6.45 -13.54
CA LEU A 117 -6.73 7.48 -12.60
C LEU A 117 -7.61 8.73 -12.65
N LEU A 118 -7.92 9.21 -13.83
CA LEU A 118 -8.79 10.39 -14.00
C LEU A 118 -10.21 10.12 -13.50
N SER A 119 -10.71 8.91 -13.69
CA SER A 119 -12.01 8.49 -13.17
C SER A 119 -12.03 8.44 -11.64
N SER A 120 -10.96 7.94 -11.02
CA SER A 120 -10.83 7.88 -9.56
C SER A 120 -10.69 9.26 -8.92
N ILE A 121 -9.86 10.12 -9.46
CA ILE A 121 -9.64 11.48 -8.96
C ILE A 121 -10.92 12.32 -9.06
N ALA A 122 -11.66 12.22 -10.14
CA ALA A 122 -12.94 12.91 -10.30
C ALA A 122 -13.98 12.46 -9.26
N GLY A 123 -14.06 11.17 -8.98
CA GLY A 123 -14.93 10.63 -7.93
C GLY A 123 -14.59 11.13 -6.53
N ILE A 124 -13.32 11.22 -6.22
CA ILE A 124 -12.81 11.69 -4.93
C ILE A 124 -13.11 13.16 -4.70
N LEU A 125 -12.86 13.99 -5.71
CA LEU A 125 -13.15 15.42 -5.62
C LEU A 125 -14.65 15.70 -5.42
N VAL A 126 -15.49 14.97 -6.10
CA VAL A 126 -16.95 15.10 -5.96
C VAL A 126 -17.39 14.64 -4.56
N TYR A 127 -16.83 13.54 -4.08
CA TYR A 127 -17.16 13.03 -2.75
C TYR A 127 -16.71 14.00 -1.65
N ALA A 128 -15.49 14.50 -1.74
CA ALA A 128 -14.97 15.48 -0.78
C ALA A 128 -15.74 16.81 -0.77
N LEU A 129 -16.27 17.24 -1.91
CA LEU A 129 -17.06 18.46 -2.03
C LEU A 129 -18.51 18.29 -1.53
N LEU A 130 -19.10 17.11 -1.68
CA LEU A 130 -20.46 16.82 -1.27
C LEU A 130 -20.62 16.54 0.24
N PHE A 131 -19.56 16.09 0.89
CA PHE A 131 -19.60 15.70 2.31
C PHE A 131 -18.77 16.61 3.24
N ARG A 132 -18.44 17.77 2.78
CA ARG A 132 -17.82 18.80 3.59
C ARG A 132 -18.91 19.65 4.31
#